data_463bb5b2161ebe5302c83b9eed32792c
#
_entry.id   463bb5b2161ebe5302c83b9eed32792c
#
_cell.length_a   1.000
_cell.length_b   1.000
_cell.length_c   1.000
_cell.angle_alpha   90.00
_cell.angle_beta   90.00
_cell.angle_gamma   90.00
#
_symmetry.space_group_name_H-M   'P 1'
#
loop_
_entity.id
_entity.type
_entity.pdbx_description
1 polymer ?
#
loop_
_entity_poly.entity_id
_entity_poly.type
_entity_poly.pdbx_seq_one_letter_code
_entity_poly.pdbx_strand_id
1 'polypeptide(L)'
;MHPFTSMGQQLIALCWWLLVLTDPRVVLAGLSGDQPVHDKLAKALAGVSGTRMLADVAHLSSADLNGRQTGTTDDLRSGLLVAERFQSLGLQPGGTEVLQPLPHPWATATAVTATQIGGITQLELSSDSSASSGRLGEDYLPILDSPSVNVTAPVVFVGYGISDPTRGFDEYAGVDVQKRIVLFFRGKPEGYPAPVSQAEKVRVAREKGAIAFLTLTGPILSAYESRRGLSTGPMAYYGHGDGEHTLPGCWISPALAEKILSARPRSLREVQETVNRTLTPQSASTGMRAHLAWDSKQAPGTLVNILGVIKGADSPAPSDRNETVLVGAHRDHFGRQAGFLFPGADDNASGTAVLLEVARALIHSGMTPRRSILFASFSGEEQNLLGSRLYVSRPARPLAQTIAMINVDHAGVGSGRLTVGIAGLPKETATGAGQLAGLADKLDLFGFFPGGDHVPFKEAGVPTIAIVSAGAHPHFHQPTDTAETVQPEILQAVARYVLSLTWQLANGP
;
A
#
# COMPACT_ATOMS: atom_id res chain seq x y z
N MET A 1 41.11 21.52 57.85
CA MET A 1 41.01 20.05 57.88
C MET A 1 39.61 19.63 57.49
N HIS A 2 39.36 19.31 56.24
CA HIS A 2 38.14 18.65 55.76
C HIS A 2 38.61 17.56 54.77
N PRO A 3 38.04 16.36 54.84
CA PRO A 3 38.44 15.28 53.95
C PRO A 3 37.59 15.29 52.69
N PHE A 4 38.26 15.26 51.54
CA PHE A 4 37.71 14.85 50.25
C PHE A 4 37.62 13.32 50.21
N THR A 5 36.42 12.75 50.08
CA THR A 5 36.20 11.41 49.54
C THR A 5 34.77 11.26 49.05
N SER A 6 34.59 10.61 47.89
CA SER A 6 33.37 10.00 47.35
C SER A 6 32.66 10.69 46.17
N MET A 7 33.37 11.05 45.12
CA MET A 7 32.71 11.32 43.82
C MET A 7 33.08 10.33 42.68
N GLY A 8 33.99 9.38 42.96
CA GLY A 8 34.49 8.45 41.95
C GLY A 8 33.74 7.12 41.82
N GLN A 9 32.96 6.74 42.83
CA GLN A 9 32.31 5.42 42.83
C GLN A 9 30.85 5.43 42.30
N GLN A 10 30.19 6.58 42.20
CA GLN A 10 28.82 6.65 41.62
C GLN A 10 28.81 6.72 40.09
N LEU A 11 29.86 7.17 39.44
CA LEU A 11 29.95 7.19 37.95
C LEU A 11 30.23 5.80 37.33
N ILE A 12 30.89 4.92 38.08
CA ILE A 12 31.17 3.55 37.59
C ILE A 12 29.90 2.67 37.67
N ALA A 13 29.03 2.88 38.63
CA ALA A 13 27.74 2.17 38.72
C ALA A 13 26.76 2.60 37.64
N LEU A 14 26.73 3.88 37.22
CA LEU A 14 25.87 4.36 36.17
C LEU A 14 26.29 3.82 34.76
N CYS A 15 27.59 3.67 34.48
CA CYS A 15 28.07 3.09 33.25
C CYS A 15 27.77 1.59 33.11
N TRP A 16 27.73 0.85 34.22
CA TRP A 16 27.33 -0.57 34.19
C TRP A 16 25.83 -0.78 33.93
N TRP A 17 24.98 0.11 34.41
CA TRP A 17 23.54 0.07 34.14
C TRP A 17 23.19 0.45 32.68
N LEU A 18 23.94 1.36 32.05
CA LEU A 18 23.76 1.73 30.65
C LEU A 18 24.29 0.66 29.67
N LEU A 19 25.28 -0.13 30.07
CA LEU A 19 25.80 -1.25 29.26
C LEU A 19 24.91 -2.50 29.32
N VAL A 20 24.16 -2.69 30.42
CA VAL A 20 23.23 -3.81 30.58
C VAL A 20 21.95 -3.59 29.75
N LEU A 21 21.59 -2.34 29.45
CA LEU A 21 20.39 -2.02 28.65
C LEU A 21 20.59 -2.17 27.12
N THR A 22 21.83 -2.42 26.67
CA THR A 22 22.16 -2.58 25.25
C THR A 22 22.53 -4.01 24.85
N ASP A 23 22.60 -4.95 25.79
CA ASP A 23 22.85 -6.36 25.47
C ASP A 23 21.54 -7.00 24.98
N PRO A 24 21.46 -7.46 23.72
CA PRO A 24 20.26 -8.14 23.21
C PRO A 24 19.86 -9.37 24.03
N ARG A 25 20.77 -9.95 24.82
CA ARG A 25 20.47 -11.08 25.72
C ARG A 25 19.63 -10.67 26.94
N VAL A 26 19.69 -9.42 27.39
CA VAL A 26 18.90 -8.92 28.52
C VAL A 26 17.47 -8.63 28.10
N VAL A 27 17.25 -8.19 26.86
CA VAL A 27 15.91 -8.00 26.28
C VAL A 27 15.21 -9.34 26.05
N LEU A 28 15.96 -10.38 25.69
CA LEU A 28 15.46 -11.74 25.53
C LEU A 28 15.03 -12.38 26.86
N ALA A 29 15.62 -12.03 27.99
CA ALA A 29 15.27 -12.55 29.32
C ALA A 29 13.91 -12.09 29.85
N GLY A 30 13.30 -11.06 29.24
CA GLY A 30 11.94 -10.59 29.56
C GLY A 30 10.83 -11.38 28.86
N LEU A 31 11.15 -12.18 27.85
CA LEU A 31 10.22 -13.16 27.26
C LEU A 31 10.32 -14.43 28.12
N SER A 32 9.21 -14.86 28.69
CA SER A 32 9.13 -16.13 29.45
C SER A 32 9.31 -17.32 28.48
N GLY A 33 10.55 -17.60 28.10
CA GLY A 33 10.90 -18.67 27.20
C GLY A 33 12.23 -19.33 27.62
N ASP A 34 12.34 -20.64 27.42
CA ASP A 34 13.56 -21.39 27.68
C ASP A 34 14.72 -20.89 26.80
N GLN A 35 15.96 -20.88 27.31
CA GLN A 35 17.18 -20.53 26.59
C GLN A 35 17.28 -21.17 25.18
N PRO A 36 16.89 -22.44 24.97
CA PRO A 36 16.87 -23.06 23.64
C PRO A 36 15.94 -22.37 22.62
N VAL A 37 14.84 -21.75 23.04
CA VAL A 37 13.92 -21.02 22.15
C VAL A 37 14.55 -19.70 21.70
N HIS A 38 15.23 -19.00 22.61
CA HIS A 38 15.95 -17.78 22.27
C HIS A 38 17.07 -18.02 21.25
N ASP A 39 17.83 -19.11 21.42
CA ASP A 39 18.90 -19.49 20.49
C ASP A 39 18.34 -19.83 19.10
N LYS A 40 17.19 -20.52 19.04
CA LYS A 40 16.50 -20.83 17.78
C LYS A 40 15.99 -19.57 17.08
N LEU A 41 15.39 -18.63 17.80
CA LEU A 41 14.93 -17.36 17.23
C LEU A 41 16.12 -16.53 16.70
N ALA A 42 17.20 -16.41 17.47
CA ALA A 42 18.39 -15.74 17.03
C ALA A 42 18.98 -16.35 15.74
N LYS A 43 19.00 -17.69 15.65
CA LYS A 43 19.40 -18.42 14.44
C LYS A 43 18.46 -18.17 13.27
N ALA A 44 17.14 -18.17 13.52
CA ALA A 44 16.14 -17.87 12.49
C ALA A 44 16.31 -16.45 11.92
N LEU A 45 16.50 -15.45 12.80
CA LEU A 45 16.78 -14.07 12.41
C LEU A 45 18.08 -13.91 11.61
N ALA A 46 19.14 -14.64 12.01
CA ALA A 46 20.41 -14.65 11.28
C ALA A 46 20.28 -15.34 9.90
N GLY A 47 19.37 -16.29 9.76
CA GLY A 47 19.12 -17.02 8.52
C GLY A 47 18.22 -16.30 7.50
N VAL A 48 17.67 -15.12 7.84
CA VAL A 48 16.89 -14.28 6.90
C VAL A 48 17.83 -13.76 5.79
N SER A 49 17.43 -13.93 4.53
CA SER A 49 18.27 -13.62 3.37
C SER A 49 17.62 -12.61 2.42
N GLY A 50 18.18 -11.42 2.34
CA GLY A 50 17.79 -10.39 1.38
C GLY A 50 17.98 -10.84 -0.07
N THR A 51 19.08 -11.55 -0.38
CA THR A 51 19.34 -12.07 -1.73
C THR A 51 18.29 -13.08 -2.18
N ARG A 52 17.82 -13.96 -1.29
CA ARG A 52 16.75 -14.91 -1.61
C ARG A 52 15.44 -14.20 -1.89
N MET A 53 15.08 -13.22 -1.06
CA MET A 53 13.90 -12.39 -1.28
C MET A 53 13.98 -11.59 -2.57
N LEU A 54 15.16 -11.03 -2.91
CA LEU A 54 15.32 -10.32 -4.18
C LEU A 54 15.10 -11.24 -5.39
N ALA A 55 15.48 -12.51 -5.31
CA ALA A 55 15.18 -13.48 -6.36
C ALA A 55 13.67 -13.74 -6.47
N ASP A 56 12.94 -13.84 -5.35
CA ASP A 56 11.49 -13.96 -5.34
C ASP A 56 10.83 -12.68 -5.91
N VAL A 57 11.32 -11.48 -5.56
CA VAL A 57 10.87 -10.20 -6.15
C VAL A 57 11.08 -10.19 -7.66
N ALA A 58 12.28 -10.55 -8.13
CA ALA A 58 12.59 -10.57 -9.56
C ALA A 58 11.69 -11.53 -10.34
N HIS A 59 11.33 -12.68 -9.73
CA HIS A 59 10.39 -13.62 -10.35
C HIS A 59 8.97 -13.04 -10.39
N LEU A 60 8.46 -12.52 -9.25
CA LEU A 60 7.11 -12.00 -9.15
C LEU A 60 6.91 -10.75 -10.02
N SER A 61 7.90 -9.88 -10.15
CA SER A 61 7.83 -8.67 -10.98
C SER A 61 8.31 -8.89 -12.44
N SER A 62 8.58 -10.14 -12.82
CA SER A 62 9.02 -10.46 -14.19
C SER A 62 7.94 -10.16 -15.23
N ALA A 63 8.37 -9.94 -16.48
CA ALA A 63 7.47 -9.73 -17.60
C ALA A 63 6.56 -10.96 -17.87
N ASP A 64 6.98 -12.16 -17.45
CA ASP A 64 6.21 -13.40 -17.60
C ASP A 64 4.94 -13.44 -16.74
N LEU A 65 4.93 -12.71 -15.61
CA LEU A 65 3.76 -12.53 -14.75
C LEU A 65 2.98 -11.24 -15.07
N ASN A 66 3.42 -10.52 -16.11
CA ASN A 66 2.67 -9.44 -16.76
C ASN A 66 2.06 -8.41 -15.79
N GLY A 67 2.75 -8.13 -14.64
CA GLY A 67 2.31 -7.18 -13.63
C GLY A 67 1.12 -7.61 -12.78
N ARG A 68 0.75 -8.88 -12.79
CA ARG A 68 -0.14 -9.57 -11.81
C ARG A 68 -1.47 -8.85 -11.53
N GLN A 69 -2.10 -8.28 -12.58
CA GLN A 69 -3.37 -7.57 -12.42
C GLN A 69 -4.45 -8.49 -11.85
N THR A 70 -5.10 -8.04 -10.79
CA THR A 70 -6.22 -8.74 -10.14
C THR A 70 -7.27 -9.23 -11.11
N GLY A 71 -7.68 -10.49 -10.95
CA GLY A 71 -8.71 -11.12 -11.77
C GLY A 71 -8.21 -11.68 -13.10
N THR A 72 -6.93 -11.51 -13.44
CA THR A 72 -6.31 -12.07 -14.64
C THR A 72 -5.68 -13.43 -14.39
N THR A 73 -5.38 -14.15 -15.48
CA THR A 73 -4.61 -15.40 -15.42
C THR A 73 -3.23 -15.21 -14.77
N ASP A 74 -2.62 -14.02 -14.93
CA ASP A 74 -1.28 -13.75 -14.39
C ASP A 74 -1.31 -13.54 -12.88
N ASP A 75 -2.36 -12.91 -12.33
CA ASP A 75 -2.60 -12.88 -10.89
C ASP A 75 -2.82 -14.31 -10.34
N LEU A 76 -3.62 -15.12 -11.02
CA LEU A 76 -3.84 -16.53 -10.63
C LEU A 76 -2.52 -17.33 -10.65
N ARG A 77 -1.68 -17.16 -11.67
CA ARG A 77 -0.35 -17.81 -11.74
C ARG A 77 0.55 -17.38 -10.58
N SER A 78 0.58 -16.09 -10.25
CA SER A 78 1.33 -15.59 -9.08
C SER A 78 0.81 -16.17 -7.77
N GLY A 79 -0.49 -16.33 -7.63
CA GLY A 79 -1.11 -17.01 -6.48
C GLY A 79 -0.72 -18.48 -6.38
N LEU A 80 -0.71 -19.23 -7.50
CA LEU A 80 -0.24 -20.61 -7.54
C LEU A 80 1.21 -20.74 -7.09
N LEU A 81 2.11 -19.85 -7.54
CA LEU A 81 3.51 -19.83 -7.10
C LEU A 81 3.63 -19.66 -5.58
N VAL A 82 2.83 -18.77 -4.97
CA VAL A 82 2.82 -18.60 -3.51
C VAL A 82 2.31 -19.85 -2.81
N ALA A 83 1.22 -20.45 -3.29
CA ALA A 83 0.64 -21.66 -2.70
C ALA A 83 1.59 -22.88 -2.80
N GLU A 84 2.26 -23.07 -3.95
CA GLU A 84 3.29 -24.07 -4.13
C GLU A 84 4.49 -23.86 -3.19
N ARG A 85 4.87 -22.59 -2.98
CA ARG A 85 5.93 -22.25 -2.01
C ARG A 85 5.49 -22.58 -0.58
N PHE A 86 4.28 -22.23 -0.17
CA PHE A 86 3.75 -22.60 1.15
C PHE A 86 3.71 -24.13 1.33
N GLN A 87 3.24 -24.85 0.32
CA GLN A 87 3.22 -26.31 0.34
C GLN A 87 4.63 -26.92 0.47
N SER A 88 5.60 -26.42 -0.30
CA SER A 88 6.98 -26.91 -0.26
C SER A 88 7.69 -26.63 1.07
N LEU A 89 7.30 -25.56 1.75
CA LEU A 89 7.77 -25.24 3.10
C LEU A 89 7.10 -26.08 4.19
N GLY A 90 6.01 -26.80 3.89
CA GLY A 90 5.27 -27.62 4.85
C GLY A 90 4.21 -26.86 5.64
N LEU A 91 3.76 -25.70 5.18
CA LEU A 91 2.58 -25.05 5.74
C LEU A 91 1.33 -25.90 5.48
N GLN A 92 0.33 -25.76 6.35
CA GLN A 92 -0.99 -26.33 6.11
C GLN A 92 -1.85 -25.37 5.27
N PRO A 93 -2.78 -25.90 4.43
CA PRO A 93 -3.75 -25.06 3.73
C PRO A 93 -4.61 -24.28 4.72
N GLY A 94 -4.74 -22.98 4.50
CA GLY A 94 -5.50 -22.07 5.36
C GLY A 94 -6.80 -21.53 4.74
N GLY A 95 -7.07 -21.86 3.48
CA GLY A 95 -8.24 -21.40 2.74
C GLY A 95 -9.46 -22.29 2.86
N THR A 96 -10.48 -21.99 2.07
CA THR A 96 -11.75 -22.73 1.97
C THR A 96 -11.98 -23.30 0.59
N GLU A 97 -11.20 -22.88 -0.42
CA GLU A 97 -11.37 -23.25 -1.82
C GLU A 97 -10.11 -23.91 -2.38
N VAL A 98 -10.31 -24.91 -3.21
CA VAL A 98 -9.24 -25.64 -3.90
C VAL A 98 -8.85 -24.89 -5.15
N LEU A 99 -7.57 -24.56 -5.27
CA LEU A 99 -6.98 -23.90 -6.43
C LEU A 99 -6.24 -24.93 -7.29
N GLN A 100 -6.84 -25.31 -8.43
CA GLN A 100 -6.21 -26.27 -9.32
C GLN A 100 -4.85 -25.75 -9.87
N PRO A 101 -3.80 -26.58 -9.99
CA PRO A 101 -3.80 -28.05 -9.80
C PRO A 101 -3.54 -28.54 -8.36
N LEU A 102 -3.49 -27.65 -7.37
CA LEU A 102 -3.20 -28.01 -5.98
C LEU A 102 -4.40 -28.73 -5.34
N PRO A 103 -4.19 -29.89 -4.66
CA PRO A 103 -5.29 -30.72 -4.20
C PRO A 103 -5.95 -30.23 -2.88
N HIS A 104 -5.45 -29.17 -2.26
CA HIS A 104 -5.88 -28.71 -0.95
C HIS A 104 -6.46 -27.28 -0.99
N PRO A 105 -7.30 -26.89 -0.02
CA PRO A 105 -7.94 -25.58 0.01
C PRO A 105 -6.97 -24.47 0.45
N TRP A 106 -6.17 -23.96 -0.49
CA TRP A 106 -5.22 -22.87 -0.26
C TRP A 106 -5.83 -21.49 -0.44
N ALA A 107 -7.05 -21.39 -0.97
CA ALA A 107 -7.58 -20.12 -1.45
C ALA A 107 -8.87 -19.70 -0.76
N THR A 108 -9.13 -18.39 -0.79
CA THR A 108 -10.47 -17.80 -0.77
C THR A 108 -10.64 -16.98 -2.05
N ALA A 109 -11.80 -17.08 -2.71
CA ALA A 109 -11.99 -16.46 -4.02
C ALA A 109 -13.34 -15.75 -4.16
N THR A 110 -13.40 -14.82 -5.12
CA THR A 110 -14.65 -14.16 -5.53
C THR A 110 -14.54 -13.70 -6.99
N ALA A 111 -15.67 -13.54 -7.64
CA ALA A 111 -15.74 -12.94 -8.96
C ALA A 111 -15.38 -11.45 -8.90
N VAL A 112 -14.62 -10.98 -9.88
CA VAL A 112 -14.26 -9.58 -10.07
C VAL A 112 -14.31 -9.21 -11.55
N THR A 113 -14.20 -7.93 -11.86
CA THR A 113 -14.01 -7.44 -13.21
C THR A 113 -12.59 -6.88 -13.36
N ALA A 114 -11.82 -7.45 -14.27
CA ALA A 114 -10.53 -6.90 -14.67
C ALA A 114 -10.76 -5.85 -15.76
N THR A 115 -10.19 -4.66 -15.59
CA THR A 115 -10.27 -3.56 -16.56
C THR A 115 -8.89 -3.29 -17.14
N GLN A 116 -8.80 -3.20 -18.47
CA GLN A 116 -7.56 -2.91 -19.19
C GLN A 116 -7.74 -1.73 -20.12
N ILE A 117 -6.93 -0.70 -19.96
CA ILE A 117 -6.83 0.41 -20.92
C ILE A 117 -6.00 -0.03 -22.12
N GLY A 118 -6.54 0.18 -23.32
CA GLY A 118 -5.88 -0.15 -24.58
C GLY A 118 -4.61 0.67 -24.83
N GLY A 119 -3.73 0.16 -25.73
CA GLY A 119 -2.46 0.82 -26.04
C GLY A 119 -2.59 2.09 -26.90
N ILE A 120 -3.74 2.31 -27.55
CA ILE A 120 -4.00 3.53 -28.33
C ILE A 120 -4.79 4.47 -27.44
N THR A 121 -4.12 5.52 -26.95
CA THR A 121 -4.72 6.56 -26.14
C THR A 121 -4.31 7.93 -26.68
N GLN A 122 -5.21 8.92 -26.59
CA GLN A 122 -4.97 10.27 -27.07
C GLN A 122 -5.48 11.29 -26.04
N LEU A 123 -4.67 12.30 -25.78
CA LEU A 123 -5.06 13.51 -25.12
C LEU A 123 -4.50 14.69 -25.93
N GLU A 124 -5.38 15.49 -26.51
CA GLU A 124 -5.02 16.67 -27.26
C GLU A 124 -5.68 17.90 -26.66
N LEU A 125 -4.94 19.00 -26.59
CA LEU A 125 -5.42 20.30 -26.16
C LEU A 125 -5.53 21.22 -27.34
N SER A 126 -6.58 22.04 -27.37
CA SER A 126 -6.77 23.08 -28.39
C SER A 126 -7.39 24.34 -27.79
N SER A 127 -7.03 25.47 -28.38
CA SER A 127 -7.66 26.78 -28.21
C SER A 127 -7.83 27.43 -29.58
N ASP A 128 -8.37 28.63 -29.62
CA ASP A 128 -8.50 29.38 -30.90
C ASP A 128 -7.14 29.65 -31.60
N SER A 129 -6.04 29.64 -30.84
CA SER A 129 -4.70 30.00 -31.31
C SER A 129 -3.65 28.91 -31.20
N SER A 130 -3.96 27.78 -30.61
CA SER A 130 -2.97 26.72 -30.33
C SER A 130 -3.57 25.33 -30.31
N ALA A 131 -2.77 24.34 -30.70
CA ALA A 131 -3.05 22.93 -30.51
C ALA A 131 -1.79 22.21 -30.03
N SER A 132 -1.94 21.22 -29.16
CA SER A 132 -0.83 20.39 -28.68
C SER A 132 -1.33 19.02 -28.23
N SER A 133 -0.51 17.98 -28.45
CA SER A 133 -0.77 16.63 -27.98
C SER A 133 0.01 16.35 -26.70
N GLY A 134 -0.60 15.66 -25.75
CA GLY A 134 0.06 15.12 -24.58
C GLY A 134 0.86 13.87 -24.92
N ARG A 135 1.93 13.62 -24.19
CA ARG A 135 2.75 12.40 -24.28
C ARG A 135 2.26 11.39 -23.23
N LEU A 136 1.83 10.23 -23.71
CA LEU A 136 1.38 9.16 -22.83
C LEU A 136 2.50 8.70 -21.88
N GLY A 137 2.19 8.54 -20.61
CA GLY A 137 3.13 8.17 -19.53
C GLY A 137 3.95 9.34 -18.96
N GLU A 138 4.11 10.45 -19.69
CA GLU A 138 4.81 11.65 -19.22
C GLU A 138 3.85 12.79 -18.89
N ASP A 139 2.98 13.12 -19.83
CA ASP A 139 2.04 14.23 -19.69
C ASP A 139 0.66 13.75 -19.19
N TYR A 140 0.29 12.50 -19.49
CA TYR A 140 -0.98 11.93 -19.04
C TYR A 140 -0.96 10.40 -18.98
N LEU A 141 -1.88 9.84 -18.18
CA LEU A 141 -2.23 8.43 -18.13
C LEU A 141 -3.74 8.31 -17.82
N PRO A 142 -4.54 7.54 -18.60
CA PRO A 142 -5.93 7.28 -18.24
C PRO A 142 -6.03 6.61 -16.87
N ILE A 143 -7.07 6.95 -16.10
CA ILE A 143 -7.42 6.23 -14.87
C ILE A 143 -7.78 4.78 -15.24
N LEU A 144 -7.27 3.79 -14.49
CA LEU A 144 -7.26 2.39 -14.94
C LEU A 144 -8.64 1.73 -15.03
N ASP A 145 -9.61 2.19 -14.24
CA ASP A 145 -11.02 1.77 -14.30
C ASP A 145 -11.89 2.73 -15.14
N SER A 146 -11.25 3.63 -15.89
CA SER A 146 -11.94 4.56 -16.77
C SER A 146 -12.66 3.82 -17.90
N PRO A 147 -13.93 4.15 -18.20
CA PRO A 147 -14.62 3.63 -19.36
C PRO A 147 -13.99 4.14 -20.68
N SER A 148 -14.29 3.46 -21.78
CA SER A 148 -13.92 3.95 -23.13
C SER A 148 -14.48 5.35 -23.36
N VAL A 149 -13.72 6.18 -24.05
CA VAL A 149 -14.10 7.56 -24.36
C VAL A 149 -13.58 7.99 -25.73
N ASN A 150 -14.36 8.82 -26.39
CA ASN A 150 -13.96 9.62 -27.54
C ASN A 150 -14.76 10.92 -27.51
N VAL A 151 -14.20 11.95 -26.87
CA VAL A 151 -14.91 13.21 -26.61
C VAL A 151 -14.01 14.41 -26.78
N THR A 152 -14.55 15.49 -27.34
CA THR A 152 -13.92 16.80 -27.37
C THR A 152 -14.82 17.82 -26.69
N ALA A 153 -14.37 18.42 -25.57
CA ALA A 153 -15.15 19.39 -24.82
C ALA A 153 -14.28 20.50 -24.20
N PRO A 154 -14.88 21.65 -23.85
CA PRO A 154 -14.20 22.66 -23.06
C PRO A 154 -13.76 22.15 -21.71
N VAL A 155 -12.61 22.62 -21.22
CA VAL A 155 -12.09 22.28 -19.89
C VAL A 155 -12.43 23.39 -18.89
N VAL A 156 -12.94 22.99 -17.72
CA VAL A 156 -13.22 23.87 -16.58
C VAL A 156 -12.39 23.44 -15.39
N PHE A 157 -11.61 24.33 -14.83
CA PHE A 157 -10.90 24.07 -13.58
C PHE A 157 -11.83 24.28 -12.39
N VAL A 158 -11.88 23.32 -11.49
CA VAL A 158 -12.75 23.29 -10.31
C VAL A 158 -11.96 22.97 -9.01
N GLY A 159 -10.79 23.61 -8.85
CA GLY A 159 -10.00 23.49 -7.63
C GLY A 159 -9.67 22.05 -7.27
N TYR A 160 -10.12 21.58 -6.11
CA TYR A 160 -10.04 20.19 -5.69
C TYR A 160 -11.29 19.36 -6.07
N GLY A 161 -12.28 19.97 -6.71
CA GLY A 161 -13.51 19.29 -7.13
C GLY A 161 -14.47 18.98 -5.97
N ILE A 162 -14.45 19.77 -4.91
CA ILE A 162 -15.28 19.59 -3.71
C ILE A 162 -16.51 20.49 -3.80
N SER A 163 -17.70 19.92 -3.50
CA SER A 163 -18.94 20.68 -3.32
C SER A 163 -19.51 20.36 -1.94
N ASP A 164 -19.31 21.28 -1.00
CA ASP A 164 -19.83 21.20 0.36
C ASP A 164 -20.43 22.56 0.79
N PRO A 165 -21.62 22.91 0.27
CA PRO A 165 -22.30 24.15 0.61
C PRO A 165 -22.59 24.29 2.11
N THR A 166 -22.74 23.17 2.84
CA THR A 166 -23.03 23.18 4.27
C THR A 166 -21.87 23.74 5.10
N ARG A 167 -20.63 23.59 4.59
CA ARG A 167 -19.43 24.18 5.17
C ARG A 167 -18.98 25.46 4.46
N GLY A 168 -19.78 25.98 3.53
CA GLY A 168 -19.45 27.19 2.77
C GLY A 168 -18.33 26.99 1.75
N PHE A 169 -18.02 25.74 1.34
CA PHE A 169 -16.98 25.42 0.39
C PHE A 169 -17.56 24.67 -0.83
N ASP A 170 -17.83 25.38 -1.90
CA ASP A 170 -18.35 24.81 -3.15
C ASP A 170 -17.54 25.31 -4.35
N GLU A 171 -16.67 24.45 -4.86
CA GLU A 171 -15.82 24.75 -6.01
C GLU A 171 -16.55 24.66 -7.36
N TYR A 172 -17.82 24.28 -7.36
CA TYR A 172 -18.68 24.33 -8.55
C TYR A 172 -19.57 25.58 -8.59
N ALA A 173 -19.58 26.38 -7.53
CA ALA A 173 -20.35 27.61 -7.52
C ALA A 173 -19.83 28.63 -8.56
N GLY A 174 -20.74 29.16 -9.38
CA GLY A 174 -20.40 30.20 -10.37
C GLY A 174 -19.69 29.72 -11.64
N VAL A 175 -19.50 28.39 -11.82
CA VAL A 175 -18.96 27.81 -13.06
C VAL A 175 -19.94 26.82 -13.67
N ASP A 176 -20.08 26.86 -14.99
CA ASP A 176 -20.85 25.90 -15.74
C ASP A 176 -19.95 24.72 -16.15
N VAL A 177 -20.30 23.51 -15.72
CA VAL A 177 -19.59 22.26 -16.06
C VAL A 177 -20.43 21.28 -16.89
N GLN A 178 -21.64 21.67 -17.29
CA GLN A 178 -22.52 20.87 -18.11
C GLN A 178 -21.86 20.54 -19.45
N LYS A 179 -21.79 19.23 -19.75
CA LYS A 179 -21.14 18.71 -20.99
C LYS A 179 -19.71 19.18 -21.18
N ARG A 180 -18.98 19.42 -20.09
CA ARG A 180 -17.57 19.84 -20.07
C ARG A 180 -16.67 18.80 -19.42
N ILE A 181 -15.38 18.94 -19.60
CA ILE A 181 -14.35 18.19 -18.91
C ILE A 181 -13.93 19.01 -17.70
N VAL A 182 -14.02 18.45 -16.50
CA VAL A 182 -13.53 19.14 -15.29
C VAL A 182 -12.07 18.79 -15.03
N LEU A 183 -11.29 19.76 -14.56
CA LEU A 183 -9.92 19.59 -14.09
C LEU A 183 -9.85 19.90 -12.60
N PHE A 184 -9.32 18.97 -11.79
CA PHE A 184 -9.19 19.18 -10.35
C PHE A 184 -7.92 18.55 -9.76
N PHE A 185 -7.44 19.14 -8.65
CA PHE A 185 -6.35 18.57 -7.87
C PHE A 185 -6.76 17.28 -7.18
N ARG A 186 -5.85 16.31 -7.11
CA ARG A 186 -5.95 15.15 -6.21
C ARG A 186 -5.98 15.59 -4.74
N GLY A 187 -6.52 14.74 -3.86
CA GLY A 187 -6.58 15.04 -2.43
C GLY A 187 -7.59 16.11 -2.08
N LYS A 188 -7.27 16.92 -1.10
CA LYS A 188 -8.12 18.00 -0.57
C LYS A 188 -7.24 19.17 -0.10
N PRO A 189 -7.79 20.36 0.08
CA PRO A 189 -7.06 21.46 0.70
C PRO A 189 -6.59 21.08 2.12
N GLU A 190 -5.41 21.52 2.52
CA GLU A 190 -4.84 21.18 3.83
C GLU A 190 -5.76 21.58 4.99
N GLY A 191 -6.39 22.75 4.90
CA GLY A 191 -7.33 23.25 5.92
C GLY A 191 -8.75 22.67 5.86
N TYR A 192 -9.08 21.81 4.87
CA TYR A 192 -10.42 21.24 4.76
C TYR A 192 -10.63 20.07 5.74
N PRO A 193 -11.66 20.12 6.64
CA PRO A 193 -11.72 19.23 7.80
C PRO A 193 -12.20 17.80 7.49
N ALA A 194 -13.00 17.60 6.42
CA ALA A 194 -13.57 16.29 6.10
C ALA A 194 -12.65 15.44 5.21
N PRO A 195 -12.71 14.10 5.27
CA PRO A 195 -12.11 13.25 4.27
C PRO A 195 -12.82 13.44 2.92
N VAL A 196 -12.08 13.31 1.83
CA VAL A 196 -12.63 13.38 0.46
C VAL A 196 -11.94 12.32 -0.38
N SER A 197 -12.71 11.41 -0.96
CA SER A 197 -12.21 10.39 -1.88
C SER A 197 -12.24 10.88 -3.34
N GLN A 198 -11.44 10.23 -4.18
CA GLN A 198 -11.49 10.45 -5.63
C GLN A 198 -12.86 10.10 -6.21
N ALA A 199 -13.42 8.98 -5.78
CA ALA A 199 -14.75 8.52 -6.22
C ALA A 199 -15.85 9.57 -5.91
N GLU A 200 -15.80 10.20 -4.74
CA GLU A 200 -16.75 11.24 -4.37
C GLU A 200 -16.64 12.48 -5.29
N LYS A 201 -15.43 12.91 -5.62
CA LYS A 201 -15.22 14.03 -6.55
C LYS A 201 -15.75 13.72 -7.94
N VAL A 202 -15.51 12.50 -8.44
CA VAL A 202 -16.03 12.04 -9.73
C VAL A 202 -17.54 11.97 -9.72
N ARG A 203 -18.15 11.46 -8.64
CA ARG A 203 -19.60 11.47 -8.44
C ARG A 203 -20.18 12.89 -8.48
N VAL A 204 -19.58 13.82 -7.74
CA VAL A 204 -20.00 15.23 -7.73
C VAL A 204 -19.90 15.84 -9.12
N ALA A 205 -18.78 15.64 -9.82
CA ALA A 205 -18.58 16.14 -11.19
C ALA A 205 -19.68 15.63 -12.13
N ARG A 206 -20.00 14.33 -12.06
CA ARG A 206 -21.07 13.70 -12.86
C ARG A 206 -22.43 14.32 -12.53
N GLU A 207 -22.78 14.44 -11.27
CA GLU A 207 -24.06 15.03 -10.83
C GLU A 207 -24.24 16.50 -11.28
N LYS A 208 -23.11 17.23 -11.40
CA LYS A 208 -23.08 18.59 -11.95
C LYS A 208 -23.11 18.61 -13.49
N GLY A 209 -23.08 17.45 -14.14
CA GLY A 209 -23.22 17.32 -15.61
C GLY A 209 -21.90 17.30 -16.39
N ALA A 210 -20.76 17.15 -15.73
CA ALA A 210 -19.50 16.90 -16.42
C ALA A 210 -19.54 15.57 -17.18
N ILE A 211 -18.79 15.46 -18.28
CA ILE A 211 -18.75 14.26 -19.15
C ILE A 211 -17.43 13.52 -19.08
N ALA A 212 -16.39 14.12 -18.53
CA ALA A 212 -15.08 13.54 -18.26
C ALA A 212 -14.35 14.36 -17.21
N PHE A 213 -13.25 13.83 -16.68
CA PHE A 213 -12.40 14.57 -15.75
C PHE A 213 -10.91 14.42 -16.07
N LEU A 214 -10.15 15.43 -15.67
CA LEU A 214 -8.71 15.41 -15.55
C LEU A 214 -8.35 15.61 -14.08
N THR A 215 -7.39 14.83 -13.59
CA THR A 215 -6.89 15.00 -12.22
C THR A 215 -5.37 15.11 -12.23
N LEU A 216 -4.79 15.77 -11.23
CA LEU A 216 -3.35 15.89 -11.09
C LEU A 216 -2.94 15.92 -9.63
N THR A 217 -1.73 15.44 -9.34
CA THR A 217 -1.03 15.85 -8.13
C THR A 217 -0.56 17.29 -8.32
N GLY A 218 -1.00 18.18 -7.44
CA GLY A 218 -0.61 19.57 -7.54
C GLY A 218 0.89 19.78 -7.27
N PRO A 219 1.45 20.97 -7.60
CA PRO A 219 2.85 21.28 -7.33
C PRO A 219 3.19 21.39 -5.84
N ILE A 220 2.19 21.40 -4.95
CA ILE A 220 2.35 21.35 -3.50
C ILE A 220 1.92 19.98 -3.04
N LEU A 221 2.90 19.18 -2.64
CA LEU A 221 2.69 17.83 -2.09
C LEU A 221 2.30 17.91 -0.62
N SER A 222 1.46 17.00 -0.18
CA SER A 222 1.23 16.76 1.25
C SER A 222 2.52 16.32 1.94
N ALA A 223 2.58 16.45 3.27
CA ALA A 223 3.73 15.98 4.04
C ALA A 223 3.98 14.46 3.86
N TYR A 224 2.93 13.69 3.64
CA TYR A 224 3.04 12.26 3.35
C TYR A 224 3.70 12.02 1.98
N GLU A 225 3.17 12.63 0.93
CA GLU A 225 3.69 12.49 -0.44
C GLU A 225 5.15 12.96 -0.55
N SER A 226 5.48 14.08 0.10
CA SER A 226 6.86 14.62 0.14
C SER A 226 7.83 13.66 0.82
N ARG A 227 7.45 13.05 1.97
CA ARG A 227 8.31 12.08 2.66
C ARG A 227 8.55 10.83 1.83
N ARG A 228 7.54 10.40 1.07
CA ARG A 228 7.65 9.24 0.18
C ARG A 228 8.33 9.57 -1.15
N GLY A 229 8.66 10.83 -1.41
CA GLY A 229 9.30 11.25 -2.66
C GLY A 229 8.46 10.91 -3.90
N LEU A 230 7.11 10.97 -3.76
CA LEU A 230 6.23 10.60 -4.86
C LEU A 230 6.39 11.55 -6.04
N SER A 231 6.27 11.01 -7.25
CA SER A 231 6.24 11.79 -8.47
C SER A 231 5.00 12.69 -8.51
N THR A 232 5.14 13.89 -9.08
CA THR A 232 3.99 14.73 -9.44
C THR A 232 3.43 14.40 -10.82
N GLY A 233 4.13 13.54 -11.59
CA GLY A 233 3.70 13.06 -12.89
C GLY A 233 2.53 12.09 -12.82
N PRO A 234 1.97 11.71 -13.99
CA PRO A 234 0.96 10.67 -14.06
C PRO A 234 1.49 9.35 -13.49
N MET A 235 0.63 8.63 -12.75
CA MET A 235 0.92 7.31 -12.24
C MET A 235 -0.30 6.39 -12.40
N ALA A 236 -0.08 5.07 -12.38
CA ALA A 236 -1.17 4.11 -12.43
C ALA A 236 -2.04 4.25 -11.19
N TYR A 237 -3.35 4.26 -11.39
CA TYR A 237 -4.30 4.44 -10.30
C TYR A 237 -5.70 4.01 -10.72
N TYR A 238 -6.41 3.30 -9.85
CA TYR A 238 -7.84 3.06 -9.99
C TYR A 238 -8.64 4.20 -9.35
N GLY A 239 -9.63 4.72 -10.07
CA GLY A 239 -10.50 5.80 -9.58
C GLY A 239 -11.53 5.34 -8.56
N HIS A 240 -11.67 4.01 -8.38
CA HIS A 240 -12.66 3.37 -7.51
C HIS A 240 -14.10 3.80 -7.84
N GLY A 241 -14.36 3.96 -9.14
CA GLY A 241 -15.71 4.20 -9.64
C GLY A 241 -16.64 3.01 -9.38
N ASP A 242 -17.92 3.28 -9.35
CA ASP A 242 -18.98 2.29 -9.18
C ASP A 242 -19.40 1.62 -10.52
N GLY A 243 -18.43 1.37 -11.40
CA GLY A 243 -18.64 0.71 -12.68
C GLY A 243 -19.38 1.59 -13.70
N GLU A 244 -20.63 1.25 -14.07
CA GLU A 244 -21.40 1.94 -15.12
C GLU A 244 -21.65 3.43 -14.86
N HIS A 245 -21.40 3.90 -13.65
CA HIS A 245 -21.67 5.27 -13.23
C HIS A 245 -20.42 6.15 -13.11
N THR A 246 -19.23 5.64 -13.44
CA THR A 246 -18.01 6.46 -13.40
C THR A 246 -17.87 7.33 -14.66
N LEU A 247 -17.17 8.48 -14.52
CA LEU A 247 -16.79 9.31 -15.67
C LEU A 247 -15.46 8.82 -16.25
N PRO A 248 -15.28 8.92 -17.59
CA PRO A 248 -13.94 8.77 -18.14
C PRO A 248 -12.99 9.80 -17.54
N GLY A 249 -11.82 9.32 -17.12
CA GLY A 249 -10.86 10.14 -16.39
C GLY A 249 -9.42 9.90 -16.79
N CYS A 250 -8.60 10.94 -16.61
CA CYS A 250 -7.20 10.93 -16.93
C CYS A 250 -6.38 11.66 -15.87
N TRP A 251 -5.26 11.06 -15.46
CA TRP A 251 -4.27 11.74 -14.64
C TRP A 251 -3.32 12.51 -15.55
N ILE A 252 -3.09 13.80 -15.27
CA ILE A 252 -2.21 14.65 -16.06
C ILE A 252 -1.05 15.20 -15.22
N SER A 253 0.05 15.55 -15.90
CA SER A 253 1.19 16.19 -15.27
C SER A 253 0.89 17.66 -14.89
N PRO A 254 1.56 18.20 -13.85
CA PRO A 254 1.48 19.63 -13.56
C PRO A 254 1.87 20.53 -14.75
N ALA A 255 2.83 20.09 -15.57
CA ALA A 255 3.24 20.84 -16.76
C ALA A 255 2.12 20.95 -17.81
N LEU A 256 1.34 19.85 -17.99
CA LEU A 256 0.18 19.88 -18.87
C LEU A 256 -0.96 20.73 -18.30
N ALA A 257 -1.16 20.66 -16.97
CA ALA A 257 -2.14 21.51 -16.29
C ALA A 257 -1.81 23.00 -16.38
N GLU A 258 -0.53 23.39 -16.28
CA GLU A 258 -0.10 24.79 -16.50
C GLU A 258 -0.43 25.26 -17.93
N LYS A 259 -0.26 24.40 -18.95
CA LYS A 259 -0.69 24.73 -20.33
C LYS A 259 -2.21 24.95 -20.41
N ILE A 260 -3.01 24.11 -19.75
CA ILE A 260 -4.48 24.23 -19.70
C ILE A 260 -4.88 25.55 -19.03
N LEU A 261 -4.15 25.98 -18.01
CA LEU A 261 -4.43 27.19 -17.22
C LEU A 261 -3.68 28.43 -17.71
N SER A 262 -2.99 28.37 -18.85
CA SER A 262 -2.08 29.43 -19.34
C SER A 262 -2.74 30.80 -19.57
N ALA A 263 -4.06 30.85 -19.82
CA ALA A 263 -4.81 32.10 -19.93
C ALA A 263 -5.07 32.80 -18.57
N ARG A 264 -4.74 32.13 -17.45
CA ARG A 264 -4.91 32.69 -16.10
C ARG A 264 -3.68 33.48 -15.68
N PRO A 265 -3.86 34.57 -14.92
CA PRO A 265 -2.74 35.39 -14.46
C PRO A 265 -1.91 34.75 -13.32
N ARG A 266 -2.40 33.66 -12.73
CA ARG A 266 -1.77 32.95 -11.59
C ARG A 266 -1.29 31.57 -12.02
N SER A 267 -0.11 31.17 -11.55
CA SER A 267 0.42 29.84 -11.71
C SER A 267 -0.42 28.79 -10.96
N LEU A 268 -0.29 27.53 -11.34
CA LEU A 268 -0.95 26.42 -10.67
C LEU A 268 -0.59 26.33 -9.17
N ARG A 269 0.66 26.65 -8.81
CA ARG A 269 1.14 26.72 -7.43
C ARG A 269 0.42 27.79 -6.63
N GLU A 270 0.34 29.02 -7.15
CA GLU A 270 -0.35 30.13 -6.47
C GLU A 270 -1.84 29.86 -6.27
N VAL A 271 -2.46 29.18 -7.25
CA VAL A 271 -3.86 28.76 -7.14
C VAL A 271 -4.00 27.73 -6.02
N GLN A 272 -3.17 26.71 -5.98
CA GLN A 272 -3.21 25.65 -4.94
C GLN A 272 -2.92 26.24 -3.55
N GLU A 273 -1.93 27.11 -3.41
CA GLU A 273 -1.62 27.84 -2.15
C GLU A 273 -2.81 28.66 -1.65
N THR A 274 -3.48 29.35 -2.56
CA THR A 274 -4.65 30.17 -2.21
C THR A 274 -5.76 29.29 -1.65
N VAL A 275 -6.12 28.20 -2.36
CA VAL A 275 -7.18 27.30 -1.89
C VAL A 275 -6.80 26.64 -0.56
N ASN A 276 -5.56 26.17 -0.42
CA ASN A 276 -5.09 25.52 0.81
C ASN A 276 -5.17 26.43 2.03
N ARG A 277 -4.83 27.70 1.86
CA ARG A 277 -4.76 28.68 2.95
C ARG A 277 -6.13 29.27 3.30
N THR A 278 -6.96 29.56 2.30
CA THR A 278 -8.16 30.40 2.49
C THR A 278 -9.47 29.65 2.36
N LEU A 279 -9.45 28.41 1.88
CA LEU A 279 -10.64 27.65 1.46
C LEU A 279 -11.56 28.48 0.54
N THR A 280 -10.96 29.35 -0.30
CA THR A 280 -11.71 30.14 -1.28
C THR A 280 -11.61 29.46 -2.65
N PRO A 281 -12.74 29.06 -3.26
CA PRO A 281 -12.75 28.48 -4.59
C PRO A 281 -12.02 29.34 -5.64
N GLN A 282 -11.25 28.69 -6.50
CA GLN A 282 -10.50 29.33 -7.59
C GLN A 282 -10.96 28.82 -8.96
N SER A 283 -12.18 28.34 -9.04
CA SER A 283 -12.75 27.72 -10.23
C SER A 283 -12.96 28.72 -11.36
N ALA A 284 -12.70 28.29 -12.59
CA ALA A 284 -12.90 29.14 -13.78
C ALA A 284 -12.88 28.30 -15.08
N SER A 285 -13.48 28.84 -16.14
CA SER A 285 -13.21 28.36 -17.51
C SER A 285 -11.75 28.58 -17.85
N THR A 286 -11.15 27.61 -18.56
CA THR A 286 -9.73 27.68 -18.97
C THR A 286 -9.52 28.28 -20.35
N GLY A 287 -10.58 28.41 -21.16
CA GLY A 287 -10.46 28.77 -22.57
C GLY A 287 -9.93 27.65 -23.47
N MET A 288 -9.55 26.51 -22.87
CA MET A 288 -9.03 25.33 -23.59
C MET A 288 -10.13 24.29 -23.81
N ARG A 289 -9.97 23.51 -24.87
CA ARG A 289 -10.71 22.28 -25.12
C ARG A 289 -9.74 21.11 -25.01
N ALA A 290 -10.22 19.96 -24.53
CA ALA A 290 -9.46 18.72 -24.59
C ALA A 290 -10.21 17.69 -25.43
N HIS A 291 -9.47 16.94 -26.24
CA HIS A 291 -9.90 15.72 -26.87
C HIS A 291 -9.32 14.54 -26.09
N LEU A 292 -10.19 13.65 -25.62
CA LEU A 292 -9.82 12.43 -24.91
C LEU A 292 -10.30 11.24 -25.72
N ALA A 293 -9.41 10.30 -26.03
CA ALA A 293 -9.78 9.06 -26.71
C ALA A 293 -8.94 7.89 -26.19
N TRP A 294 -9.62 6.83 -25.73
CA TRP A 294 -9.05 5.53 -25.40
C TRP A 294 -10.14 4.46 -25.37
N ASP A 295 -9.73 3.22 -25.57
CA ASP A 295 -10.56 2.05 -25.36
C ASP A 295 -10.26 1.41 -24.01
N SER A 296 -11.29 0.98 -23.32
CA SER A 296 -11.23 0.22 -22.08
C SER A 296 -11.96 -1.10 -22.30
N LYS A 297 -11.30 -2.20 -21.95
CA LYS A 297 -11.86 -3.54 -22.03
C LYS A 297 -12.11 -4.05 -20.62
N GLN A 298 -13.30 -4.57 -20.39
CA GLN A 298 -13.66 -5.26 -19.16
C GLN A 298 -13.82 -6.75 -19.43
N ALA A 299 -13.26 -7.56 -18.53
CA ALA A 299 -13.38 -9.02 -18.60
C ALA A 299 -13.73 -9.59 -17.23
N PRO A 300 -14.62 -10.59 -17.15
CA PRO A 300 -14.84 -11.31 -15.91
C PRO A 300 -13.56 -12.03 -15.49
N GLY A 301 -13.27 -11.99 -14.21
CA GLY A 301 -12.10 -12.62 -13.61
C GLY A 301 -12.40 -13.18 -12.23
N THR A 302 -11.40 -13.76 -11.60
CA THR A 302 -11.49 -14.29 -10.24
C THR A 302 -10.35 -13.72 -9.40
N LEU A 303 -10.71 -12.97 -8.37
CA LEU A 303 -9.79 -12.58 -7.30
C LEU A 303 -9.55 -13.79 -6.42
N VAL A 304 -8.28 -14.04 -6.06
CA VAL A 304 -7.87 -15.19 -5.24
C VAL A 304 -6.90 -14.73 -4.16
N ASN A 305 -7.25 -14.87 -2.89
CA ASN A 305 -6.28 -14.79 -1.80
C ASN A 305 -5.68 -16.18 -1.55
N ILE A 306 -4.40 -16.23 -1.21
CA ILE A 306 -3.71 -17.48 -0.86
C ILE A 306 -3.40 -17.49 0.63
N LEU A 307 -3.77 -18.57 1.30
CA LEU A 307 -3.70 -18.70 2.75
C LEU A 307 -2.93 -19.96 3.16
N GLY A 308 -1.87 -19.77 3.95
CA GLY A 308 -1.06 -20.85 4.52
C GLY A 308 -0.96 -20.75 6.05
N VAL A 309 -0.96 -21.87 6.76
CA VAL A 309 -0.97 -21.88 8.23
C VAL A 309 0.22 -22.64 8.79
N ILE A 310 0.91 -22.02 9.75
CA ILE A 310 1.73 -22.72 10.75
C ILE A 310 0.85 -22.94 11.98
N LYS A 311 0.52 -24.21 12.27
CA LYS A 311 -0.33 -24.54 13.42
C LYS A 311 0.40 -24.24 14.73
N GLY A 312 -0.30 -23.61 15.67
CA GLY A 312 0.17 -23.40 17.03
C GLY A 312 0.24 -24.71 17.83
N ALA A 313 0.97 -24.68 18.94
CA ALA A 313 1.03 -25.80 19.86
C ALA A 313 -0.36 -26.12 20.41
N ASP A 314 -0.59 -27.41 20.73
CA ASP A 314 -1.79 -27.80 21.47
C ASP A 314 -1.68 -27.26 22.89
N SER A 315 -2.28 -26.08 23.13
CA SER A 315 -2.34 -25.46 24.44
C SER A 315 -3.35 -26.15 25.34
N PRO A 316 -3.03 -26.39 26.63
CA PRO A 316 -4.01 -26.86 27.62
C PRO A 316 -5.13 -25.83 27.84
N ALA A 317 -4.88 -24.53 27.61
CA ALA A 317 -5.89 -23.48 27.70
C ALA A 317 -6.80 -23.47 26.44
N PRO A 318 -8.12 -23.65 26.58
CA PRO A 318 -9.03 -23.65 25.43
C PRO A 318 -9.01 -22.36 24.61
N SER A 319 -8.73 -21.21 25.25
CA SER A 319 -8.62 -19.91 24.61
C SER A 319 -7.51 -19.84 23.55
N ASP A 320 -6.36 -20.43 23.83
CA ASP A 320 -5.16 -20.33 22.98
C ASP A 320 -5.23 -21.18 21.73
N ARG A 321 -6.03 -22.25 21.74
CA ARG A 321 -6.09 -23.24 20.65
C ARG A 321 -6.59 -22.67 19.32
N ASN A 322 -7.35 -21.59 19.38
CA ASN A 322 -7.98 -20.98 18.21
C ASN A 322 -7.41 -19.58 17.89
N GLU A 323 -6.55 -19.03 18.76
CA GLU A 323 -5.94 -17.72 18.51
C GLU A 323 -4.98 -17.76 17.33
N THR A 324 -5.01 -16.67 16.54
CA THR A 324 -4.25 -16.59 15.29
C THR A 324 -3.59 -15.22 15.17
N VAL A 325 -2.32 -15.19 14.81
CA VAL A 325 -1.64 -14.00 14.29
C VAL A 325 -1.69 -14.07 12.76
N LEU A 326 -2.17 -13.03 12.11
CA LEU A 326 -2.23 -12.95 10.66
C LEU A 326 -1.08 -12.08 10.14
N VAL A 327 -0.32 -12.60 9.18
CA VAL A 327 0.71 -11.85 8.44
C VAL A 327 0.27 -11.79 6.98
N GLY A 328 0.12 -10.57 6.45
CA GLY A 328 -0.40 -10.35 5.11
C GLY A 328 0.48 -9.44 4.27
N ALA A 329 0.46 -9.68 2.97
CA ALA A 329 0.98 -8.82 1.92
C ALA A 329 0.16 -9.04 0.65
N HIS A 330 -0.10 -7.98 -0.12
CA HIS A 330 -0.70 -8.19 -1.44
C HIS A 330 0.37 -8.58 -2.46
N ARG A 331 -0.08 -9.26 -3.52
CA ARG A 331 0.79 -9.69 -4.61
C ARG A 331 0.39 -9.13 -5.97
N ASP A 332 -0.85 -8.60 -6.07
CA ASP A 332 -1.34 -7.98 -7.29
C ASP A 332 -0.65 -6.64 -7.55
N HIS A 333 -0.72 -6.20 -8.80
CA HIS A 333 -0.36 -4.86 -9.24
C HIS A 333 -1.21 -4.49 -10.47
N PHE A 334 -0.78 -3.55 -11.31
CA PHE A 334 -1.64 -2.98 -12.36
C PHE A 334 -1.64 -3.74 -13.68
N GLY A 335 -0.75 -4.70 -13.90
CA GLY A 335 -0.69 -5.42 -15.17
C GLY A 335 -0.13 -4.59 -16.33
N ARG A 336 -0.72 -4.77 -17.53
CA ARG A 336 -0.47 -3.91 -18.69
C ARG A 336 -1.60 -2.94 -18.88
N GLN A 337 -1.26 -1.65 -18.86
CA GLN A 337 -2.21 -0.56 -19.03
C GLN A 337 -1.66 0.44 -20.04
N ALA A 338 -2.48 0.86 -20.99
CA ALA A 338 -2.11 1.86 -22.00
C ALA A 338 -0.78 1.53 -22.73
N GLY A 339 -0.47 0.25 -22.93
CA GLY A 339 0.77 -0.23 -23.55
C GLY A 339 1.97 -0.39 -22.61
N PHE A 340 1.94 0.15 -21.39
CA PHE A 340 3.00 -0.01 -20.39
C PHE A 340 2.80 -1.27 -19.55
N LEU A 341 3.91 -1.91 -19.18
CA LEU A 341 3.94 -2.92 -18.11
C LEU A 341 4.22 -2.21 -16.78
N PHE A 342 3.44 -2.55 -15.76
CA PHE A 342 3.66 -2.12 -14.37
C PHE A 342 4.11 -3.35 -13.57
N PRO A 343 5.43 -3.52 -13.33
CA PRO A 343 5.96 -4.75 -12.74
C PRO A 343 5.64 -4.91 -11.25
N GLY A 344 5.57 -3.80 -10.49
CA GLY A 344 5.26 -3.81 -9.07
C GLY A 344 6.29 -4.61 -8.25
N ALA A 345 7.57 -4.21 -8.31
CA ALA A 345 8.63 -4.92 -7.61
C ALA A 345 8.67 -4.53 -6.13
N ASP A 346 8.73 -3.22 -5.83
CA ASP A 346 8.61 -2.72 -4.46
C ASP A 346 7.14 -2.79 -4.02
N ASP A 347 6.21 -2.49 -4.91
CA ASP A 347 4.77 -2.51 -4.74
C ASP A 347 4.09 -3.68 -5.50
N ASN A 348 3.80 -4.88 -4.94
CA ASN A 348 4.27 -5.31 -3.63
C ASN A 348 4.80 -6.76 -3.71
N ALA A 349 5.60 -7.03 -4.78
CA ALA A 349 6.35 -8.28 -4.82
C ALA A 349 7.34 -8.37 -3.63
N SER A 350 7.83 -7.21 -3.15
CA SER A 350 8.72 -7.10 -2.00
C SER A 350 8.07 -7.60 -0.71
N GLY A 351 6.85 -7.16 -0.40
CA GLY A 351 6.09 -7.63 0.76
C GLY A 351 5.72 -9.11 0.65
N THR A 352 5.35 -9.59 -0.54
CA THR A 352 5.11 -11.03 -0.78
C THR A 352 6.39 -11.85 -0.56
N ALA A 353 7.56 -11.38 -1.00
CA ALA A 353 8.84 -12.04 -0.74
C ALA A 353 9.19 -12.08 0.76
N VAL A 354 8.93 -10.99 1.49
CA VAL A 354 9.07 -10.95 2.97
C VAL A 354 8.13 -11.97 3.62
N LEU A 355 6.87 -12.05 3.19
CA LEU A 355 5.89 -13.03 3.68
C LEU A 355 6.43 -14.47 3.55
N LEU A 356 6.94 -14.83 2.38
CA LEU A 356 7.52 -16.14 2.09
C LEU A 356 8.77 -16.44 2.93
N GLU A 357 9.64 -15.46 3.10
CA GLU A 357 10.87 -15.62 3.88
C GLU A 357 10.60 -15.77 5.38
N VAL A 358 9.63 -15.04 5.93
CA VAL A 358 9.21 -15.16 7.33
C VAL A 358 8.61 -16.56 7.58
N ALA A 359 7.74 -17.05 6.68
CA ALA A 359 7.21 -18.41 6.76
C ALA A 359 8.32 -19.46 6.73
N ARG A 360 9.29 -19.31 5.81
CA ARG A 360 10.47 -20.17 5.70
C ARG A 360 11.30 -20.16 6.98
N ALA A 361 11.62 -18.98 7.51
CA ALA A 361 12.47 -18.83 8.69
C ALA A 361 11.84 -19.51 9.92
N LEU A 362 10.53 -19.36 10.10
CA LEU A 362 9.79 -20.02 11.19
C LEU A 362 9.81 -21.54 11.05
N ILE A 363 9.50 -22.08 9.88
CA ILE A 363 9.51 -23.54 9.65
C ILE A 363 10.92 -24.12 9.86
N HIS A 364 11.95 -23.51 9.26
CA HIS A 364 13.33 -24.03 9.37
C HIS A 364 13.94 -23.85 10.77
N SER A 365 13.38 -22.98 11.60
CA SER A 365 13.82 -22.83 12.99
C SER A 365 13.49 -24.05 13.85
N GLY A 366 12.50 -24.86 13.44
CA GLY A 366 11.93 -25.93 14.24
C GLY A 366 11.26 -25.43 15.53
N MET A 367 10.87 -24.14 15.59
CA MET A 367 10.10 -23.58 16.69
C MET A 367 8.60 -23.80 16.45
N THR A 368 7.88 -24.16 17.49
CA THR A 368 6.41 -24.26 17.46
C THR A 368 5.83 -23.04 18.16
N PRO A 369 5.07 -22.16 17.46
CA PRO A 369 4.43 -21.04 18.10
C PRO A 369 3.30 -21.50 19.03
N ARG A 370 2.98 -20.71 20.08
CA ARG A 370 1.83 -21.00 20.95
C ARG A 370 0.50 -20.82 20.19
N ARG A 371 0.35 -19.70 19.49
CA ARG A 371 -0.78 -19.39 18.63
C ARG A 371 -0.51 -19.79 17.19
N SER A 372 -1.54 -20.11 16.43
CA SER A 372 -1.39 -20.34 14.99
C SER A 372 -0.95 -19.04 14.26
N ILE A 373 -0.16 -19.20 13.21
CA ILE A 373 0.24 -18.09 12.35
C ILE A 373 -0.38 -18.33 10.97
N LEU A 374 -1.23 -17.41 10.52
CA LEU A 374 -1.84 -17.43 9.21
C LEU A 374 -1.10 -16.45 8.30
N PHE A 375 -0.54 -16.96 7.22
CA PHE A 375 0.05 -16.16 6.14
C PHE A 375 -0.99 -15.95 5.05
N ALA A 376 -1.22 -14.69 4.68
CA ALA A 376 -2.20 -14.31 3.67
C ALA A 376 -1.52 -13.50 2.55
N SER A 377 -1.44 -14.07 1.35
CA SER A 377 -1.10 -13.32 0.15
C SER A 377 -2.39 -12.85 -0.50
N PHE A 378 -2.69 -11.57 -0.33
CA PHE A 378 -3.90 -10.95 -0.87
C PHE A 378 -3.78 -10.64 -2.36
N SER A 379 -4.92 -10.51 -3.03
CA SER A 379 -5.06 -9.91 -4.36
C SER A 379 -6.10 -8.80 -4.30
N GLY A 380 -6.05 -7.83 -5.21
CA GLY A 380 -7.02 -6.75 -5.28
C GLY A 380 -6.83 -5.65 -4.24
N GLU A 381 -5.64 -5.51 -3.69
CA GLU A 381 -5.30 -4.36 -2.85
C GLU A 381 -5.44 -3.07 -3.64
N GLU A 382 -4.85 -3.03 -4.82
CA GLU A 382 -4.85 -1.90 -5.76
C GLU A 382 -6.26 -1.49 -6.22
N GLN A 383 -7.20 -2.42 -6.16
CA GLN A 383 -8.60 -2.21 -6.47
C GLN A 383 -9.46 -1.99 -5.21
N ASN A 384 -9.02 -1.12 -4.30
CA ASN A 384 -9.73 -0.76 -3.07
C ASN A 384 -9.80 -1.90 -2.04
N LEU A 385 -8.69 -2.60 -1.83
CA LEU A 385 -8.52 -3.61 -0.78
C LEU A 385 -9.47 -4.81 -0.94
N LEU A 386 -9.83 -5.18 -2.18
CA LEU A 386 -10.87 -6.18 -2.43
C LEU A 386 -10.57 -7.51 -1.75
N GLY A 387 -9.32 -7.96 -1.73
CA GLY A 387 -8.93 -9.24 -1.15
C GLY A 387 -9.00 -9.27 0.37
N SER A 388 -8.49 -8.26 1.04
CA SER A 388 -8.59 -8.14 2.50
C SER A 388 -10.02 -7.89 2.96
N ARG A 389 -10.83 -7.11 2.21
CA ARG A 389 -12.28 -6.97 2.45
C ARG A 389 -13.02 -8.29 2.27
N LEU A 390 -12.68 -9.07 1.24
CA LEU A 390 -13.21 -10.42 1.06
C LEU A 390 -12.90 -11.30 2.28
N TYR A 391 -11.63 -11.30 2.74
CA TYR A 391 -11.25 -12.08 3.90
C TYR A 391 -12.02 -11.65 5.16
N VAL A 392 -12.13 -10.35 5.43
CA VAL A 392 -12.87 -9.83 6.59
C VAL A 392 -14.36 -10.18 6.53
N SER A 393 -14.97 -10.18 5.36
CA SER A 393 -16.39 -10.53 5.18
C SER A 393 -16.66 -12.04 5.29
N ARG A 394 -15.69 -12.89 4.92
CA ARG A 394 -15.76 -14.35 4.95
C ARG A 394 -14.45 -14.94 5.48
N PRO A 395 -14.13 -14.72 6.76
CA PRO A 395 -12.82 -15.07 7.31
C PRO A 395 -12.64 -16.58 7.42
N ALA A 396 -11.50 -17.09 6.93
CA ALA A 396 -11.13 -18.49 7.10
C ALA A 396 -10.84 -18.86 8.57
N ARG A 397 -10.51 -17.88 9.39
CA ARG A 397 -10.39 -17.96 10.85
C ARG A 397 -11.22 -16.84 11.49
N PRO A 398 -11.95 -17.09 12.59
CA PRO A 398 -12.79 -16.07 13.23
C PRO A 398 -12.00 -14.80 13.56
N LEU A 399 -12.49 -13.63 13.16
CA LEU A 399 -11.83 -12.35 13.42
C LEU A 399 -11.66 -12.09 14.94
N ALA A 400 -12.63 -12.50 15.74
CA ALA A 400 -12.56 -12.39 17.22
C ALA A 400 -11.41 -13.19 17.84
N GLN A 401 -10.83 -14.13 17.12
CA GLN A 401 -9.66 -14.94 17.53
C GLN A 401 -8.37 -14.46 16.84
N THR A 402 -8.44 -13.43 16.02
CA THR A 402 -7.26 -12.80 15.39
C THR A 402 -6.65 -11.78 16.34
N ILE A 403 -5.51 -12.14 16.92
CA ILE A 403 -4.80 -11.33 17.93
C ILE A 403 -4.29 -10.03 17.30
N ALA A 404 -3.76 -10.12 16.09
CA ALA A 404 -3.33 -8.99 15.29
C ALA A 404 -3.21 -9.37 13.82
N MET A 405 -3.37 -8.37 12.94
CA MET A 405 -3.01 -8.43 11.53
C MET A 405 -1.79 -7.56 11.28
N ILE A 406 -0.71 -8.18 10.78
CA ILE A 406 0.54 -7.54 10.36
C ILE A 406 0.48 -7.39 8.84
N ASN A 407 0.47 -6.17 8.34
CA ASN A 407 0.53 -5.86 6.90
C ASN A 407 1.94 -5.46 6.51
N VAL A 408 2.45 -6.04 5.43
CA VAL A 408 3.76 -5.70 4.85
C VAL A 408 3.56 -5.16 3.45
N ASP A 409 4.04 -3.95 3.24
CA ASP A 409 3.89 -3.26 1.97
C ASP A 409 5.12 -2.38 1.69
N HIS A 410 5.53 -2.23 0.43
CA HIS A 410 6.72 -1.46 0.05
C HIS A 410 7.95 -1.80 0.92
N ALA A 411 8.43 -3.03 0.83
CA ALA A 411 9.44 -3.57 1.75
C ALA A 411 10.89 -3.53 1.22
N GLY A 412 11.12 -2.95 0.02
CA GLY A 412 12.39 -3.12 -0.68
C GLY A 412 13.13 -1.83 -1.07
N VAL A 413 12.50 -0.65 -0.95
CA VAL A 413 13.10 0.64 -1.36
C VAL A 413 13.07 1.61 -0.19
N GLY A 414 14.02 2.56 -0.12
CA GLY A 414 13.97 3.63 0.89
C GLY A 414 15.30 3.87 1.64
N SER A 415 15.18 4.27 2.91
CA SER A 415 16.32 4.73 3.72
C SER A 415 16.94 3.66 4.63
N GLY A 416 16.39 2.46 4.66
CA GLY A 416 16.78 1.42 5.63
C GLY A 416 16.14 1.60 7.02
N ARG A 417 15.30 2.60 7.24
CA ARG A 417 14.41 2.73 8.40
C ARG A 417 13.06 2.09 8.08
N LEU A 418 12.26 1.82 9.09
CA LEU A 418 10.90 1.27 8.94
C LEU A 418 9.87 2.27 9.47
N THR A 419 8.85 2.54 8.68
CA THR A 419 7.63 3.21 9.13
C THR A 419 6.67 2.13 9.63
N VAL A 420 6.27 2.22 10.89
CA VAL A 420 5.40 1.25 11.54
C VAL A 420 4.18 1.96 12.09
N GLY A 421 3.01 1.65 11.53
CA GLY A 421 1.71 2.08 12.03
C GLY A 421 1.13 1.03 12.97
N ILE A 422 0.70 1.44 14.16
CA ILE A 422 0.16 0.51 15.16
C ILE A 422 -1.20 0.98 15.65
N ALA A 423 -2.18 0.10 15.67
CA ALA A 423 -3.52 0.37 16.19
C ALA A 423 -4.05 -0.82 16.99
N GLY A 424 -4.61 -0.55 18.15
CA GLY A 424 -5.20 -1.56 19.03
C GLY A 424 -4.19 -2.40 19.83
N LEU A 425 -2.90 -2.07 19.76
CA LEU A 425 -1.82 -2.73 20.51
C LEU A 425 -0.94 -1.69 21.20
N PRO A 426 -0.25 -2.05 22.30
CA PRO A 426 0.76 -1.20 22.94
C PRO A 426 1.94 -0.93 21.98
N LYS A 427 2.50 0.28 22.05
CA LYS A 427 3.70 0.65 21.26
C LYS A 427 4.91 -0.21 21.60
N GLU A 428 4.97 -0.70 22.80
CA GLU A 428 6.00 -1.60 23.33
C GLU A 428 6.08 -2.91 22.52
N THR A 429 4.97 -3.35 21.95
CA THR A 429 4.94 -4.49 21.02
C THR A 429 5.84 -4.24 19.80
N ALA A 430 5.72 -3.05 19.21
CA ALA A 430 6.53 -2.67 18.05
C ALA A 430 8.01 -2.44 18.42
N THR A 431 8.27 -1.74 19.52
CA THR A 431 9.64 -1.46 19.97
C THR A 431 10.38 -2.72 20.43
N GLY A 432 9.69 -3.63 21.14
CA GLY A 432 10.25 -4.93 21.53
C GLY A 432 10.65 -5.79 20.33
N ALA A 433 9.81 -5.85 19.31
CA ALA A 433 10.15 -6.52 18.07
C ALA A 433 11.37 -5.86 17.36
N GLY A 434 11.47 -4.54 17.41
CA GLY A 434 12.63 -3.80 16.89
C GLY A 434 13.92 -4.13 17.61
N GLN A 435 13.87 -4.25 18.93
CA GLN A 435 15.02 -4.67 19.74
C GLN A 435 15.49 -6.07 19.35
N LEU A 436 14.56 -7.03 19.26
CA LEU A 436 14.86 -8.41 18.83
C LEU A 436 15.47 -8.47 17.43
N ALA A 437 14.97 -7.65 16.51
CA ALA A 437 15.46 -7.59 15.13
C ALA A 437 16.81 -6.86 14.99
N GLY A 438 17.27 -6.13 16.03
CA GLY A 438 18.44 -5.24 15.96
C GLY A 438 18.16 -3.94 15.19
N LEU A 439 16.91 -3.44 15.28
CA LEU A 439 16.42 -2.25 14.56
C LEU A 439 15.78 -1.21 15.51
N ALA A 440 16.13 -1.24 16.79
CA ALA A 440 15.52 -0.38 17.81
C ALA A 440 15.58 1.13 17.48
N ASP A 441 16.69 1.57 16.87
CA ASP A 441 16.96 2.96 16.46
C ASP A 441 16.44 3.30 15.03
N LYS A 442 15.89 2.32 14.34
CA LYS A 442 15.46 2.45 12.93
C LYS A 442 13.94 2.45 12.74
N LEU A 443 13.16 2.55 13.81
CA LEU A 443 11.70 2.55 13.74
C LEU A 443 11.16 3.99 13.80
N ASP A 444 10.32 4.33 12.83
CA ASP A 444 9.48 5.52 12.83
C ASP A 444 8.05 5.05 13.18
N LEU A 445 7.67 5.22 14.47
CA LEU A 445 6.40 4.74 15.00
C LEU A 445 5.30 5.78 14.84
N PHE A 446 4.20 5.34 14.25
CA PHE A 446 2.98 6.12 14.10
C PHE A 446 1.79 5.40 14.73
N GLY A 447 0.68 6.12 14.88
CA GLY A 447 -0.63 5.50 15.05
C GLY A 447 -1.11 4.87 13.76
N PHE A 448 -2.41 4.62 13.67
CA PHE A 448 -3.01 4.15 12.42
C PHE A 448 -2.76 5.16 11.29
N PHE A 449 -2.36 4.65 10.12
CA PHE A 449 -2.37 5.40 8.86
C PHE A 449 -3.23 4.66 7.81
N PRO A 450 -3.94 5.37 6.94
CA PRO A 450 -4.77 4.78 5.90
C PRO A 450 -3.91 4.20 4.77
N GLY A 451 -4.50 3.30 4.00
CA GLY A 451 -3.85 2.63 2.86
C GLY A 451 -3.31 1.25 3.25
N GLY A 452 -3.57 0.24 2.43
CA GLY A 452 -3.14 -1.13 2.59
C GLY A 452 -4.14 -2.06 3.29
N ASP A 453 -3.84 -3.35 3.22
CA ASP A 453 -4.76 -4.45 3.58
C ASP A 453 -5.11 -4.54 5.08
N HIS A 454 -4.41 -3.81 5.95
CA HIS A 454 -4.74 -3.73 7.38
C HIS A 454 -5.99 -2.89 7.68
N VAL A 455 -6.44 -2.05 6.74
CA VAL A 455 -7.57 -1.13 6.94
C VAL A 455 -8.88 -1.87 7.21
N PRO A 456 -9.32 -2.86 6.40
CA PRO A 456 -10.54 -3.60 6.67
C PRO A 456 -10.53 -4.35 8.01
N PHE A 457 -9.38 -4.85 8.43
CA PHE A 457 -9.23 -5.53 9.71
C PHE A 457 -9.40 -4.55 10.89
N LYS A 458 -8.78 -3.37 10.80
CA LYS A 458 -8.99 -2.32 11.81
C LYS A 458 -10.45 -1.87 11.87
N GLU A 459 -11.11 -1.71 10.72
CA GLU A 459 -12.54 -1.38 10.64
C GLU A 459 -13.41 -2.46 11.32
N ALA A 460 -12.99 -3.72 11.25
CA ALA A 460 -13.64 -4.86 11.91
C ALA A 460 -13.21 -5.04 13.39
N GLY A 461 -12.43 -4.13 13.96
CA GLY A 461 -12.01 -4.17 15.37
C GLY A 461 -10.81 -5.06 15.66
N VAL A 462 -10.13 -5.61 14.66
CA VAL A 462 -8.90 -6.38 14.83
C VAL A 462 -7.72 -5.43 15.03
N PRO A 463 -6.83 -5.67 16.03
CA PRO A 463 -5.59 -4.93 16.16
C PRO A 463 -4.71 -5.06 14.91
N THR A 464 -4.05 -3.96 14.50
CA THR A 464 -3.27 -3.97 13.25
C THR A 464 -1.90 -3.33 13.41
N ILE A 465 -0.94 -3.85 12.66
CA ILE A 465 0.39 -3.28 12.48
C ILE A 465 0.69 -3.22 10.99
N ALA A 466 0.91 -2.01 10.48
CA ALA A 466 1.30 -1.79 9.09
C ALA A 466 2.79 -1.44 9.03
N ILE A 467 3.52 -2.10 8.16
CA ILE A 467 4.98 -1.99 8.02
C ILE A 467 5.29 -1.64 6.57
N VAL A 468 5.98 -0.52 6.39
CA VAL A 468 6.55 -0.10 5.12
C VAL A 468 8.00 0.34 5.34
N SER A 469 8.88 0.16 4.38
CA SER A 469 10.19 0.79 4.42
C SER A 469 10.05 2.31 4.35
N ALA A 470 10.83 3.03 5.16
CA ALA A 470 10.75 4.48 5.24
C ALA A 470 11.61 5.16 4.16
N GLY A 471 11.22 6.35 3.76
CA GLY A 471 11.94 7.17 2.80
C GLY A 471 11.24 7.30 1.44
N ALA A 472 12.01 7.68 0.43
CA ALA A 472 11.48 7.93 -0.89
C ALA A 472 11.22 6.64 -1.68
N HIS A 473 10.08 6.57 -2.34
CA HIS A 473 9.67 5.51 -3.27
C HIS A 473 9.37 6.15 -4.65
N PRO A 474 10.42 6.56 -5.39
CA PRO A 474 10.25 7.37 -6.60
C PRO A 474 9.59 6.61 -7.76
N HIS A 475 9.57 5.28 -7.68
CA HIS A 475 8.98 4.39 -8.68
C HIS A 475 7.55 3.96 -8.36
N PHE A 476 6.97 4.47 -7.27
CA PHE A 476 5.61 4.16 -6.83
C PHE A 476 4.60 4.31 -7.96
N HIS A 477 3.88 3.22 -8.29
CA HIS A 477 2.87 3.15 -9.35
C HIS A 477 3.40 3.53 -10.75
N GLN A 478 4.69 3.27 -11.00
CA GLN A 478 5.35 3.56 -12.27
C GLN A 478 5.80 2.29 -13.00
N PRO A 479 5.92 2.32 -14.34
CA PRO A 479 6.52 1.22 -15.08
C PRO A 479 7.99 0.94 -14.70
N THR A 480 8.61 1.85 -13.97
CA THR A 480 10.00 1.76 -13.50
C THR A 480 10.14 1.09 -12.13
N ASP A 481 9.04 0.63 -11.52
CA ASP A 481 9.09 -0.19 -10.28
C ASP A 481 9.51 -1.63 -10.62
N THR A 482 10.81 -1.83 -10.79
CA THR A 482 11.44 -3.07 -11.23
C THR A 482 12.36 -3.65 -10.15
N ALA A 483 12.72 -4.93 -10.27
CA ALA A 483 13.56 -5.61 -9.28
C ALA A 483 14.93 -4.95 -9.08
N GLU A 484 15.46 -4.25 -10.08
CA GLU A 484 16.72 -3.51 -10.01
C GLU A 484 16.67 -2.33 -9.03
N THR A 485 15.49 -1.83 -8.70
CA THR A 485 15.31 -0.73 -7.73
C THR A 485 15.27 -1.23 -6.29
N VAL A 486 15.04 -2.53 -6.09
CA VAL A 486 14.87 -3.15 -4.78
C VAL A 486 16.21 -3.49 -4.13
N GLN A 487 16.35 -3.16 -2.86
CA GLN A 487 17.58 -3.32 -2.07
C GLN A 487 17.46 -4.53 -1.12
N PRO A 488 18.31 -5.55 -1.27
CA PRO A 488 18.22 -6.77 -0.46
C PRO A 488 18.43 -6.52 1.03
N GLU A 489 19.19 -5.49 1.41
CA GLU A 489 19.42 -5.11 2.81
C GLU A 489 18.15 -4.56 3.47
N ILE A 490 17.32 -3.83 2.72
CA ILE A 490 16.05 -3.32 3.21
C ILE A 490 15.07 -4.48 3.37
N LEU A 491 14.93 -5.35 2.36
CA LEU A 491 14.14 -6.59 2.46
C LEU A 491 14.53 -7.40 3.71
N GLN A 492 15.84 -7.57 3.95
CA GLN A 492 16.33 -8.30 5.11
C GLN A 492 15.97 -7.63 6.43
N ALA A 493 16.06 -6.31 6.52
CA ALA A 493 15.68 -5.57 7.72
C ALA A 493 14.17 -5.69 7.99
N VAL A 494 13.33 -5.51 6.96
CA VAL A 494 11.87 -5.68 7.08
C VAL A 494 11.52 -7.10 7.51
N ALA A 495 12.06 -8.13 6.86
CA ALA A 495 11.76 -9.53 7.17
C ALA A 495 12.20 -9.92 8.60
N ARG A 496 13.35 -9.44 9.07
CA ARG A 496 13.77 -9.64 10.48
C ARG A 496 12.81 -9.00 11.46
N TYR A 497 12.35 -7.79 11.16
CA TYR A 497 11.36 -7.10 11.99
C TYR A 497 10.02 -7.84 12.02
N VAL A 498 9.49 -8.22 10.85
CA VAL A 498 8.24 -8.98 10.73
C VAL A 498 8.34 -10.33 11.44
N LEU A 499 9.44 -11.06 11.28
CA LEU A 499 9.69 -12.33 11.98
C LEU A 499 9.67 -12.14 13.50
N SER A 500 10.38 -11.14 14.03
CA SER A 500 10.42 -10.83 15.45
C SER A 500 9.05 -10.48 16.01
N LEU A 501 8.30 -9.63 15.29
CA LEU A 501 6.97 -9.20 15.67
C LEU A 501 5.97 -10.37 15.65
N THR A 502 6.01 -11.19 14.58
CA THR A 502 5.16 -12.38 14.45
C THR A 502 5.41 -13.36 15.58
N TRP A 503 6.69 -13.63 15.89
CA TRP A 503 7.06 -14.53 16.98
C TRP A 503 6.60 -14.00 18.34
N GLN A 504 6.81 -12.71 18.61
CA GLN A 504 6.39 -12.06 19.84
C GLN A 504 4.88 -12.14 20.06
N LEU A 505 4.08 -11.82 19.01
CA LEU A 505 2.62 -11.88 19.08
C LEU A 505 2.10 -13.33 19.18
N ALA A 506 2.75 -14.26 18.51
CA ALA A 506 2.36 -15.68 18.57
C ALA A 506 2.67 -16.34 19.91
N ASN A 507 3.56 -15.79 20.74
CA ASN A 507 4.00 -16.40 22.00
C ASN A 507 3.81 -15.49 23.23
N GLY A 508 3.48 -14.24 23.04
CA GLY A 508 3.20 -13.28 24.10
C GLY A 508 1.98 -13.64 24.96
N PRO A 509 1.78 -12.95 26.08
CA PRO A 509 0.65 -13.17 26.99
C PRO A 509 -0.70 -12.95 26.33
#